data_061be0a391ef92d2fda6aae0ed46f276
#
_entry.id   061be0a391ef92d2fda6aae0ed46f276
#
_cell.length_a   1.000
_cell.length_b   1.000
_cell.length_c   1.000
_cell.angle_alpha   90.00
_cell.angle_beta   90.00
_cell.angle_gamma   90.00
#
_symmetry.space_group_name_H-M   'P 1'
#
loop_
_entity.id
_entity.type
_entity.pdbx_description
1 polymer ?
#
loop_
_entity_poly.entity_id
_entity_poly.type
_entity_poly.pdbx_seq_one_letter_code
_entity_poly.pdbx_strand_id
1 'polypeptide(L)'
;MKQMKVGIVGTGLIASLMAKTLNGLNDENIKNYAVASRTLIKAKAFADEYKIEKAYSSYMELIQDKDIDLVYIAVPHNEHYRIAKLCIENKKNVLCEKPFTVNAEETKDLLALAKENNVLITEAIWTRYMPSRKLINDVIASGIIGQVHSIQANLGYPLKDVKRMISPELAGGALLDVGVY
;
A
#
# COMPACT_ATOMS: atom_id res chain seq x y z
N MET A 1 -14.67 -3.09 -20.74
CA MET A 1 -13.53 -3.79 -20.10
C MET A 1 -14.01 -4.39 -18.78
N LYS A 2 -13.36 -5.46 -18.25
CA LYS A 2 -13.72 -5.99 -16.93
C LYS A 2 -13.34 -4.96 -15.85
N GLN A 3 -14.24 -4.66 -14.93
CA GLN A 3 -13.98 -3.78 -13.81
C GLN A 3 -12.97 -4.43 -12.83
N MET A 4 -11.91 -3.71 -12.47
CA MET A 4 -10.91 -4.14 -11.48
C MET A 4 -11.49 -3.99 -10.08
N LYS A 5 -11.61 -5.09 -9.35
CA LYS A 5 -12.11 -5.13 -7.98
C LYS A 5 -10.96 -5.07 -6.98
N VAL A 6 -10.96 -4.04 -6.15
CA VAL A 6 -9.93 -3.81 -5.12
C VAL A 6 -10.42 -4.30 -3.77
N GLY A 7 -9.60 -5.11 -3.10
CA GLY A 7 -9.79 -5.53 -1.71
C GLY A 7 -8.81 -4.80 -0.78
N ILE A 8 -9.30 -4.20 0.30
CA ILE A 8 -8.50 -3.46 1.28
C ILE A 8 -8.24 -4.33 2.50
N VAL A 9 -6.99 -4.56 2.84
CA VAL A 9 -6.55 -5.24 4.06
C VAL A 9 -6.15 -4.22 5.11
N GLY A 10 -6.97 -4.11 6.16
CA GLY A 10 -6.84 -3.10 7.22
C GLY A 10 -8.00 -2.09 7.22
N THR A 11 -8.23 -1.47 8.38
CA THR A 11 -9.31 -0.47 8.62
C THR A 11 -8.77 0.75 9.38
N GLY A 12 -7.49 1.06 9.21
CA GLY A 12 -6.83 2.23 9.80
C GLY A 12 -6.97 3.49 8.94
N LEU A 13 -6.34 4.58 9.38
CA LEU A 13 -6.40 5.87 8.70
C LEU A 13 -5.98 5.79 7.22
N ILE A 14 -4.91 5.07 6.91
CA ILE A 14 -4.41 4.95 5.54
C ILE A 14 -5.39 4.15 4.67
N ALA A 15 -5.99 3.08 5.21
CA ALA A 15 -7.06 2.34 4.54
C ALA A 15 -8.27 3.25 4.25
N SER A 16 -8.64 4.13 5.20
CA SER A 16 -9.72 5.11 5.01
C SER A 16 -9.42 6.11 3.89
N LEU A 17 -8.18 6.59 3.80
CA LEU A 17 -7.77 7.48 2.72
C LEU A 17 -7.85 6.77 1.36
N MET A 18 -7.40 5.53 1.25
CA MET A 18 -7.51 4.74 0.03
C MET A 18 -8.98 4.52 -0.35
N ALA A 19 -9.83 4.13 0.60
CA ALA A 19 -11.25 3.92 0.34
C ALA A 19 -11.94 5.19 -0.19
N LYS A 20 -11.64 6.35 0.40
CA LYS A 20 -12.10 7.67 -0.09
C LYS A 20 -11.59 7.96 -1.50
N THR A 21 -10.31 7.70 -1.75
CA THR A 21 -9.69 7.92 -3.06
C THR A 21 -10.37 7.05 -4.13
N LEU A 22 -10.51 5.75 -3.88
CA LEU A 22 -11.17 4.83 -4.82
C LEU A 22 -12.61 5.27 -5.14
N ASN A 23 -13.36 5.69 -4.11
CA ASN A 23 -14.72 6.18 -4.31
C ASN A 23 -14.78 7.53 -5.05
N GLY A 24 -13.72 8.34 -4.94
CA GLY A 24 -13.64 9.68 -5.57
C GLY A 24 -13.08 9.67 -7.00
N LEU A 25 -12.50 8.56 -7.46
CA LEU A 25 -11.89 8.49 -8.81
C LEU A 25 -12.91 8.66 -9.94
N ASN A 26 -14.19 8.36 -9.70
CA ASN A 26 -15.24 8.35 -10.72
C ASN A 26 -14.87 7.54 -11.98
N ASP A 27 -14.07 6.48 -11.80
CA ASP A 27 -13.64 5.57 -12.87
C ASP A 27 -14.42 4.27 -12.78
N GLU A 28 -15.27 4.02 -13.79
CA GLU A 28 -16.09 2.82 -13.88
C GLU A 28 -15.29 1.52 -13.98
N ASN A 29 -14.00 1.61 -14.32
CA ASN A 29 -13.12 0.45 -14.44
C ASN A 29 -12.54 -0.03 -13.11
N ILE A 30 -12.72 0.74 -12.01
CA ILE A 30 -12.18 0.41 -10.69
C ILE A 30 -13.31 0.38 -9.67
N LYS A 31 -13.33 -0.65 -8.81
CA LYS A 31 -14.32 -0.80 -7.75
C LYS A 31 -13.66 -1.00 -6.41
N ASN A 32 -14.02 -0.18 -5.43
CA ASN A 32 -13.74 -0.41 -4.02
C ASN A 32 -14.67 -1.54 -3.53
N TYR A 33 -14.19 -2.80 -3.61
CA TYR A 33 -15.06 -3.96 -3.60
C TYR A 33 -15.16 -4.66 -2.25
N ALA A 34 -14.04 -4.81 -1.55
CA ALA A 34 -14.00 -5.59 -0.32
C ALA A 34 -13.06 -4.98 0.72
N VAL A 35 -13.33 -5.24 1.99
CA VAL A 35 -12.43 -4.90 3.09
C VAL A 35 -12.33 -6.06 4.09
N ALA A 36 -11.14 -6.25 4.65
CA ALA A 36 -10.90 -7.18 5.74
C ALA A 36 -10.29 -6.52 6.96
N SER A 37 -10.72 -6.95 8.12
CA SER A 37 -10.14 -6.57 9.41
C SER A 37 -10.00 -7.81 10.30
N ARG A 38 -9.25 -7.69 11.41
CA ARG A 38 -9.12 -8.75 12.43
C ARG A 38 -10.44 -9.07 13.16
N THR A 39 -11.46 -8.26 12.98
CA THR A 39 -12.81 -8.50 13.51
C THR A 39 -13.86 -8.09 12.48
N LEU A 40 -14.91 -8.90 12.35
CA LEU A 40 -16.00 -8.63 11.42
C LEU A 40 -16.71 -7.31 11.73
N ILE A 41 -16.85 -6.95 13.00
CA ILE A 41 -17.50 -5.71 13.43
C ILE A 41 -16.78 -4.50 12.82
N LYS A 42 -15.43 -4.44 12.89
CA LYS A 42 -14.65 -3.35 12.30
C LYS A 42 -14.72 -3.35 10.78
N ALA A 43 -14.68 -4.54 10.17
CA ALA A 43 -14.79 -4.65 8.72
C ALA A 43 -16.15 -4.16 8.21
N LYS A 44 -17.25 -4.54 8.87
CA LYS A 44 -18.60 -4.09 8.52
C LYS A 44 -18.77 -2.58 8.71
N ALA A 45 -18.39 -2.03 9.86
CA ALA A 45 -18.46 -0.59 10.11
C ALA A 45 -17.70 0.23 9.03
N PHE A 46 -16.51 -0.25 8.65
CA PHE A 46 -15.72 0.36 7.58
C PHE A 46 -16.40 0.21 6.21
N ALA A 47 -16.95 -0.95 5.91
CA ALA A 47 -17.66 -1.20 4.66
C ALA A 47 -18.90 -0.31 4.52
N ASP A 48 -19.67 -0.15 5.59
CA ASP A 48 -20.85 0.71 5.64
C ASP A 48 -20.47 2.19 5.42
N GLU A 49 -19.40 2.67 6.09
CA GLU A 49 -18.92 4.05 5.96
C GLU A 49 -18.45 4.38 4.54
N TYR A 50 -17.73 3.45 3.88
CA TYR A 50 -17.16 3.68 2.55
C TYR A 50 -17.93 3.01 1.41
N LYS A 51 -19.13 2.47 1.67
CA LYS A 51 -20.01 1.82 0.68
C LYS A 51 -19.31 0.66 -0.05
N ILE A 52 -18.56 -0.14 0.70
CA ILE A 52 -17.86 -1.33 0.21
C ILE A 52 -18.81 -2.52 0.25
N GLU A 53 -18.82 -3.32 -0.83
CA GLU A 53 -19.81 -4.39 -1.01
C GLU A 53 -19.61 -5.56 -0.04
N LYS A 54 -18.35 -5.93 0.24
CA LYS A 54 -18.02 -7.09 1.07
C LYS A 54 -17.13 -6.74 2.27
N ALA A 55 -17.42 -7.35 3.41
CA ALA A 55 -16.65 -7.23 4.64
C ALA A 55 -16.27 -8.61 5.17
N TYR A 56 -14.97 -8.82 5.42
CA TYR A 56 -14.40 -10.09 5.86
C TYR A 56 -13.83 -9.99 7.28
N SER A 57 -13.96 -11.09 8.04
CA SER A 57 -13.48 -11.21 9.41
C SER A 57 -12.01 -11.57 9.53
N SER A 58 -11.42 -11.99 8.41
CA SER A 58 -9.99 -12.32 8.31
C SER A 58 -9.39 -11.88 6.97
N TYR A 59 -8.09 -11.65 6.96
CA TYR A 59 -7.36 -11.30 5.73
C TYR A 59 -7.37 -12.45 4.73
N MET A 60 -7.33 -13.69 5.22
CA MET A 60 -7.35 -14.88 4.37
C MET A 60 -8.66 -15.02 3.60
N GLU A 61 -9.82 -14.77 4.24
CA GLU A 61 -11.11 -14.80 3.55
C GLU A 61 -11.16 -13.80 2.39
N LEU A 62 -10.64 -12.58 2.58
CA LEU A 62 -10.54 -11.59 1.50
C LEU A 62 -9.58 -12.07 0.40
N ILE A 63 -8.40 -12.59 0.76
CA ILE A 63 -7.38 -13.05 -0.19
C ILE A 63 -7.92 -14.21 -1.05
N GLN A 64 -8.74 -15.08 -0.48
CA GLN A 64 -9.34 -16.23 -1.18
C GLN A 64 -10.55 -15.85 -2.06
N ASP A 65 -11.09 -14.65 -1.94
CA ASP A 65 -12.19 -14.21 -2.81
C ASP A 65 -11.71 -14.08 -4.26
N LYS A 66 -12.26 -14.94 -5.12
CA LYS A 66 -11.88 -15.03 -6.56
C LYS A 66 -12.22 -13.78 -7.36
N ASP A 67 -13.15 -12.98 -6.86
CA ASP A 67 -13.57 -11.74 -7.52
C ASP A 67 -12.57 -10.59 -7.34
N ILE A 68 -11.66 -10.66 -6.38
CA ILE A 68 -10.68 -9.61 -6.10
C ILE A 68 -9.50 -9.73 -7.07
N ASP A 69 -9.24 -8.65 -7.82
CA ASP A 69 -8.15 -8.56 -8.78
C ASP A 69 -6.88 -7.94 -8.19
N LEU A 70 -7.01 -7.03 -7.22
CA LEU A 70 -5.92 -6.32 -6.54
C LEU A 70 -6.17 -6.24 -5.03
N VAL A 71 -5.16 -6.58 -4.23
CA VAL A 71 -5.19 -6.41 -2.77
C VAL A 71 -4.33 -5.20 -2.38
N TYR A 72 -4.95 -4.23 -1.72
CA TYR A 72 -4.25 -3.11 -1.09
C TYR A 72 -3.98 -3.41 0.38
N ILE A 73 -2.71 -3.39 0.78
CA ILE A 73 -2.27 -3.74 2.14
C ILE A 73 -1.98 -2.46 2.93
N ALA A 74 -2.79 -2.21 3.98
CA ALA A 74 -2.71 -1.03 4.84
C ALA A 74 -2.76 -1.44 6.33
N VAL A 75 -1.79 -2.22 6.75
CA VAL A 75 -1.60 -2.73 8.11
C VAL A 75 -0.29 -2.20 8.71
N PRO A 76 0.07 -2.49 9.97
CA PRO A 76 1.39 -2.17 10.52
C PRO A 76 2.54 -2.78 9.70
N HIS A 77 3.67 -2.07 9.64
CA HIS A 77 4.82 -2.38 8.77
C HIS A 77 5.35 -3.81 8.91
N ASN A 78 5.41 -4.31 10.14
CA ASN A 78 5.86 -5.68 10.45
C ASN A 78 4.97 -6.79 9.86
N GLU A 79 3.77 -6.47 9.41
CA GLU A 79 2.83 -7.42 8.80
C GLU A 79 2.88 -7.42 7.26
N HIS A 80 3.51 -6.42 6.64
CA HIS A 80 3.50 -6.24 5.19
C HIS A 80 4.02 -7.48 4.45
N TYR A 81 5.21 -7.96 4.82
CA TYR A 81 5.83 -9.13 4.19
C TYR A 81 4.93 -10.35 4.26
N ARG A 82 4.45 -10.70 5.46
CA ARG A 82 3.62 -11.89 5.66
C ARG A 82 2.34 -11.86 4.85
N ILE A 83 1.65 -10.71 4.83
CA ILE A 83 0.37 -10.59 4.12
C ILE A 83 0.59 -10.52 2.60
N ALA A 84 1.61 -9.80 2.14
CA ALA A 84 1.95 -9.75 0.73
C ALA A 84 2.31 -11.13 0.18
N LYS A 85 3.08 -11.93 0.93
CA LYS A 85 3.41 -13.32 0.58
C LYS A 85 2.16 -14.17 0.42
N LEU A 86 1.23 -14.11 1.37
CA LEU A 86 -0.05 -14.81 1.27
C LEU A 86 -0.87 -14.40 0.03
N CYS A 87 -0.88 -13.10 -0.30
CA CYS A 87 -1.56 -12.61 -1.50
C CYS A 87 -0.96 -13.20 -2.76
N ILE A 88 0.38 -13.18 -2.88
CA ILE A 88 1.10 -13.68 -4.05
C ILE A 88 0.86 -15.19 -4.23
N GLU A 89 0.96 -15.98 -3.15
CA GLU A 89 0.70 -17.43 -3.15
C GLU A 89 -0.74 -17.77 -3.59
N ASN A 90 -1.68 -16.85 -3.32
CA ASN A 90 -3.07 -16.95 -3.78
C ASN A 90 -3.33 -16.23 -5.12
N LYS A 91 -2.29 -15.93 -5.90
CA LYS A 91 -2.37 -15.34 -7.24
C LYS A 91 -3.04 -13.96 -7.27
N LYS A 92 -2.90 -13.17 -6.20
CA LYS A 92 -3.41 -11.80 -6.13
C LYS A 92 -2.33 -10.80 -6.48
N ASN A 93 -2.67 -9.80 -7.30
CA ASN A 93 -1.86 -8.61 -7.44
C ASN A 93 -1.87 -7.81 -6.14
N VAL A 94 -0.77 -7.12 -5.83
CA VAL A 94 -0.58 -6.44 -4.54
C VAL A 94 -0.12 -5.00 -4.74
N LEU A 95 -0.80 -4.09 -4.05
CA LEU A 95 -0.33 -2.74 -3.76
C LEU A 95 -0.10 -2.65 -2.25
N CYS A 96 1.16 -2.62 -1.83
CA CYS A 96 1.52 -2.62 -0.41
C CYS A 96 1.94 -1.23 0.05
N GLU A 97 1.42 -0.78 1.18
CA GLU A 97 1.83 0.49 1.78
C GLU A 97 3.32 0.53 2.08
N LYS A 98 3.83 1.76 2.13
CA LYS A 98 5.22 2.03 2.53
C LYS A 98 5.38 1.94 4.07
N PRO A 99 6.56 1.55 4.57
CA PRO A 99 7.66 0.96 3.83
C PRO A 99 7.27 -0.43 3.32
N PHE A 100 7.75 -0.80 2.17
CA PHE A 100 7.35 -2.05 1.50
C PHE A 100 7.52 -3.27 2.39
N THR A 101 8.70 -3.41 2.99
CA THR A 101 9.06 -4.43 3.99
C THR A 101 9.99 -3.81 5.04
N VAL A 102 10.37 -4.57 6.05
CA VAL A 102 11.25 -4.09 7.12
C VAL A 102 12.74 -4.24 6.80
N ASN A 103 13.09 -5.01 5.76
CA ASN A 103 14.46 -5.22 5.30
C ASN A 103 14.52 -5.61 3.82
N ALA A 104 15.74 -5.60 3.24
CA ALA A 104 15.96 -5.86 1.82
C ALA A 104 15.77 -7.34 1.44
N GLU A 105 15.99 -8.26 2.35
CA GLU A 105 15.83 -9.70 2.14
C GLU A 105 14.37 -10.05 1.90
N GLU A 106 13.46 -9.54 2.73
CA GLU A 106 12.01 -9.69 2.56
C GLU A 106 11.53 -9.11 1.22
N THR A 107 12.07 -7.94 0.84
CA THR A 107 11.73 -7.33 -0.46
C THR A 107 12.15 -8.23 -1.62
N LYS A 108 13.38 -8.77 -1.59
CA LYS A 108 13.88 -9.66 -2.64
C LYS A 108 13.06 -10.94 -2.75
N ASP A 109 12.68 -11.52 -1.61
CA ASP A 109 11.83 -12.72 -1.56
C ASP A 109 10.47 -12.46 -2.21
N LEU A 110 9.79 -11.36 -1.83
CA LEU A 110 8.49 -11.00 -2.41
C LEU A 110 8.56 -10.76 -3.92
N LEU A 111 9.59 -10.04 -4.41
CA LEU A 111 9.75 -9.77 -5.83
C LEU A 111 10.03 -11.05 -6.64
N ALA A 112 10.85 -11.95 -6.12
CA ALA A 112 11.09 -13.25 -6.72
C ALA A 112 9.82 -14.09 -6.75
N LEU A 113 9.12 -14.21 -5.63
CA LEU A 113 7.89 -14.96 -5.50
C LEU A 113 6.78 -14.42 -6.43
N ALA A 114 6.65 -13.10 -6.54
CA ALA A 114 5.67 -12.46 -7.44
C ALA A 114 5.95 -12.81 -8.91
N LYS A 115 7.24 -12.79 -9.30
CA LYS A 115 7.67 -13.18 -10.65
C LYS A 115 7.32 -14.65 -10.94
N GLU A 116 7.64 -15.56 -10.02
CA GLU A 116 7.34 -17.00 -10.15
C GLU A 116 5.83 -17.26 -10.24
N ASN A 117 5.03 -16.49 -9.51
CA ASN A 117 3.58 -16.62 -9.49
C ASN A 117 2.86 -15.84 -10.60
N ASN A 118 3.60 -15.08 -11.42
CA ASN A 118 3.08 -14.23 -12.50
C ASN A 118 2.01 -13.24 -12.00
N VAL A 119 2.29 -12.58 -10.87
CA VAL A 119 1.46 -11.51 -10.29
C VAL A 119 2.26 -10.22 -10.15
N LEU A 120 1.57 -9.08 -10.17
CA LEU A 120 2.17 -7.78 -9.94
C LEU A 120 2.23 -7.49 -8.45
N ILE A 121 3.38 -7.01 -7.99
CA ILE A 121 3.51 -6.40 -6.66
C ILE A 121 4.23 -5.06 -6.78
N THR A 122 3.74 -4.05 -6.06
CA THR A 122 4.37 -2.73 -6.01
C THR A 122 4.16 -2.04 -4.66
N GLU A 123 5.06 -1.14 -4.33
CA GLU A 123 4.98 -0.30 -3.14
C GLU A 123 4.13 0.95 -3.41
N ALA A 124 3.27 1.31 -2.46
CA ALA A 124 2.43 2.51 -2.51
C ALA A 124 3.19 3.76 -2.02
N ILE A 125 4.40 3.98 -2.54
CA ILE A 125 5.17 5.20 -2.28
C ILE A 125 4.66 6.32 -3.19
N TRP A 126 3.64 7.03 -2.73
CA TRP A 126 2.84 7.97 -3.52
C TRP A 126 3.64 9.09 -4.19
N THR A 127 4.74 9.54 -3.57
CA THR A 127 5.62 10.57 -4.14
C THR A 127 6.19 10.17 -5.52
N ARG A 128 6.37 8.87 -5.77
CA ARG A 128 6.85 8.34 -7.05
C ARG A 128 5.85 8.56 -8.19
N TYR A 129 4.57 8.61 -7.86
CA TYR A 129 3.46 8.69 -8.83
C TYR A 129 2.91 10.11 -9.00
N MET A 130 3.47 11.10 -8.29
CA MET A 130 3.05 12.49 -8.44
C MET A 130 3.46 13.10 -9.79
N PRO A 131 2.65 13.98 -10.38
CA PRO A 131 3.02 14.72 -11.59
C PRO A 131 4.33 15.51 -11.44
N SER A 132 4.61 16.04 -10.25
CA SER A 132 5.86 16.72 -9.90
C SER A 132 7.10 15.86 -10.12
N ARG A 133 6.98 14.54 -9.95
CA ARG A 133 8.09 13.60 -10.23
C ARG A 133 8.50 13.64 -11.69
N LYS A 134 7.52 13.66 -12.60
CA LYS A 134 7.80 13.80 -14.04
C LYS A 134 8.50 15.12 -14.33
N LEU A 135 8.01 16.23 -13.79
CA LEU A 135 8.61 17.55 -13.97
C LEU A 135 10.07 17.59 -13.51
N ILE A 136 10.36 17.05 -12.32
CA ILE A 136 11.73 16.97 -11.79
C ILE A 136 12.64 16.18 -12.74
N ASN A 137 12.19 15.03 -13.20
CA ASN A 137 12.93 14.20 -14.15
C ASN A 137 13.18 14.92 -15.47
N ASP A 138 12.18 15.62 -16.02
CA ASP A 138 12.28 16.39 -17.25
C ASP A 138 13.30 17.55 -17.11
N VAL A 139 13.28 18.26 -15.99
CA VAL A 139 14.25 19.34 -15.69
C VAL A 139 15.68 18.79 -15.61
N ILE A 140 15.88 17.66 -14.92
CA ILE A 140 17.20 17.02 -14.84
C ILE A 140 17.66 16.56 -16.22
N ALA A 141 16.80 15.89 -16.98
CA ALA A 141 17.11 15.36 -18.31
C ALA A 141 17.38 16.47 -19.35
N SER A 142 16.76 17.64 -19.20
CA SER A 142 17.00 18.79 -20.09
C SER A 142 18.40 19.39 -19.98
N GLY A 143 19.13 19.09 -18.90
CA GLY A 143 20.45 19.67 -18.63
C GLY A 143 20.43 21.11 -18.20
N ILE A 144 19.27 21.75 -18.02
CA ILE A 144 19.18 23.21 -17.69
C ILE A 144 19.86 23.56 -16.35
N ILE A 145 19.92 22.57 -15.41
CA ILE A 145 20.60 22.71 -14.11
C ILE A 145 22.02 22.11 -14.12
N GLY A 146 22.51 21.68 -15.28
CA GLY A 146 23.81 21.03 -15.42
C GLY A 146 23.80 19.61 -14.83
N GLN A 147 25.02 19.12 -14.53
CA GLN A 147 25.19 17.81 -13.89
C GLN A 147 24.80 17.89 -12.42
N VAL A 148 23.91 16.98 -11.98
CA VAL A 148 23.49 16.87 -10.57
C VAL A 148 24.61 16.20 -9.77
N HIS A 149 25.19 16.90 -8.80
CA HIS A 149 26.24 16.40 -7.91
C HIS A 149 25.73 16.05 -6.50
N SER A 150 24.65 16.72 -6.06
CA SER A 150 24.07 16.49 -4.73
C SER A 150 22.58 16.75 -4.73
N ILE A 151 21.89 16.09 -3.83
CA ILE A 151 20.46 16.32 -3.53
C ILE A 151 20.34 16.50 -2.03
N GLN A 152 19.63 17.54 -1.62
CA GLN A 152 19.25 17.75 -0.22
C GLN A 152 17.74 17.81 -0.10
N ALA A 153 17.18 17.03 0.80
CA ALA A 153 15.76 17.02 1.08
C ALA A 153 15.49 17.01 2.59
N ASN A 154 14.42 17.66 3.01
CA ASN A 154 13.99 17.69 4.39
C ASN A 154 12.50 17.34 4.48
N LEU A 155 12.17 16.32 5.25
CA LEU A 155 10.80 15.95 5.57
C LEU A 155 10.71 15.62 7.05
N GLY A 156 9.83 16.31 7.79
CA GLY A 156 9.68 16.12 9.22
C GLY A 156 8.25 16.29 9.68
N TYR A 157 7.81 15.40 10.56
CA TYR A 157 6.52 15.45 11.24
C TYR A 157 6.68 15.26 12.75
N PRO A 158 5.89 15.92 13.60
CA PRO A 158 5.94 15.75 15.06
C PRO A 158 5.22 14.45 15.46
N LEU A 159 5.85 13.28 15.24
CA LEU A 159 5.27 11.95 15.44
C LEU A 159 5.75 11.24 16.71
N LYS A 160 6.41 11.93 17.63
CA LYS A 160 7.01 11.36 18.84
C LYS A 160 6.04 10.60 19.76
N ASP A 161 4.76 10.96 19.72
CA ASP A 161 3.72 10.38 20.58
C ASP A 161 2.91 9.28 19.85
N VAL A 162 3.25 8.99 18.60
CA VAL A 162 2.57 7.94 17.81
C VAL A 162 3.17 6.59 18.14
N LYS A 163 2.43 5.75 18.89
CA LYS A 163 2.90 4.45 19.38
C LYS A 163 3.62 3.59 18.33
N ARG A 164 3.07 3.46 17.12
CA ARG A 164 3.70 2.66 16.05
C ARG A 164 5.06 3.20 15.63
N MET A 165 5.35 4.49 15.86
CA MET A 165 6.61 5.13 15.46
C MET A 165 7.74 4.87 16.46
N ILE A 166 7.40 4.62 17.72
CA ILE A 166 8.35 4.40 18.80
C ILE A 166 8.48 2.93 19.24
N SER A 167 7.71 2.05 18.61
CA SER A 167 7.66 0.60 18.91
C SER A 167 8.51 -0.19 17.93
N PRO A 168 9.67 -0.74 18.33
CA PRO A 168 10.50 -1.57 17.45
C PRO A 168 9.78 -2.81 16.92
N GLU A 169 8.91 -3.42 17.75
CA GLU A 169 8.12 -4.59 17.38
C GLU A 169 7.11 -4.34 16.26
N LEU A 170 6.78 -3.08 16.00
CA LEU A 170 5.92 -2.65 14.89
C LEU A 170 6.72 -2.15 13.68
N ALA A 171 8.04 -2.36 13.68
CA ALA A 171 8.98 -1.79 12.72
C ALA A 171 8.87 -0.25 12.66
N GLY A 172 8.77 0.38 13.83
CA GLY A 172 8.73 1.83 14.00
C GLY A 172 10.07 2.48 13.70
N GLY A 173 10.08 3.81 13.67
CA GLY A 173 11.28 4.62 13.46
C GLY A 173 11.13 5.56 12.27
N ALA A 174 11.82 6.70 12.36
CA ALA A 174 11.74 7.74 11.36
C ALA A 174 12.25 7.29 9.99
N LEU A 175 13.25 6.42 9.93
CA LEU A 175 13.83 5.94 8.68
C LEU A 175 12.79 5.22 7.81
N LEU A 176 12.08 4.25 8.38
CA LEU A 176 11.08 3.45 7.66
C LEU A 176 9.76 4.19 7.43
N ASP A 177 9.40 5.16 8.28
CA ASP A 177 8.12 5.86 8.09
C ASP A 177 8.23 7.13 7.24
N VAL A 178 9.28 7.91 7.42
CA VAL A 178 9.48 9.24 6.78
C VAL A 178 10.69 9.24 5.85
N GLY A 179 11.77 8.57 6.22
CA GLY A 179 13.02 8.55 5.47
C GLY A 179 12.94 7.82 4.12
N VAL A 180 11.89 7.03 3.88
CA VAL A 180 11.67 6.32 2.61
C VAL A 180 11.20 7.22 1.48
N TYR A 181 10.69 8.43 1.78
CA TYR A 181 10.27 9.41 0.79
C TYR A 181 11.46 10.13 0.14
#